data_3c6e7b26915dfe48c960ec97609347c1
#
_entry.id   3c6e7b26915dfe48c960ec97609347c1
#
_cell.length_a   1.000
_cell.length_b   1.000
_cell.length_c   1.000
_cell.angle_alpha   90.00
_cell.angle_beta   90.00
_cell.angle_gamma   90.00
#
_symmetry.space_group_name_H-M   'P 1'
#
loop_
_entity.id
_entity.type
_entity.pdbx_description
1 polymer ?
#
loop_
_entity_poly.entity_id
_entity_poly.type
_entity_poly.pdbx_seq_one_letter_code
_entity_poly.pdbx_strand_id
1 'polypeptide(L)'
;MKAFMDKDFMLQSATAQHLYHDYAAGMPICDYHCHIPPREIYENRRFDNIAQVWLGGRNPDGSYFGDHYKWRVMRSNGVPEEYITGDKPDRERFQKFAEALPMAIGNPMYHWTNLELHTFFGYDGVLNGDTAEEVWNLCNDKLQHDPKLTVRGLIEQSNVAFIGTTDDPIDSLEWHKKIKEDPTIKFTVAPSFRPDKALNIQKPGFAEYMAQLAAVVGKEKLACINCVTDALTKRIEFFVEMGCRASDHGLDYVPYREASKEEVNAIYQKVMAGEACTTEEAEKYQTYILIHLGKQYHRLNVAMQIHYNCLRGVNRKMNALLGPDTGFDMINTASCGGQIASLLSALNDTDECPKTIIYSLNPYDNEQIGTILGCFQNDEIPGKIQHGSGWWFNDQKIGMENQMKSLANLGLLGNFVGMLTDSRSFLSYTRHDYFRRILCNLIGEWVENGEYPNDEKALEKIVKGICFDNAKRYFAL
;
A
#
# COMPACT_ATOMS: atom_id res chain seq x y z
N MET A 1 -4.43 36.01 -1.28
CA MET A 1 -4.17 34.67 -1.87
C MET A 1 -3.30 33.91 -0.86
N LYS A 2 -3.61 32.67 -0.52
CA LYS A 2 -2.74 31.84 0.34
C LYS A 2 -1.41 31.58 -0.38
N ALA A 3 -0.31 31.58 0.35
CA ALA A 3 0.98 31.16 -0.20
C ALA A 3 0.94 29.67 -0.53
N PHE A 4 1.73 29.25 -1.50
CA PHE A 4 1.85 27.83 -1.85
C PHE A 4 2.65 27.10 -0.75
N MET A 5 2.18 25.95 -0.30
CA MET A 5 2.80 25.14 0.76
C MET A 5 3.05 25.88 2.09
N ASP A 6 2.20 26.87 2.44
CA ASP A 6 2.27 27.47 3.77
C ASP A 6 1.86 26.46 4.87
N LYS A 7 2.06 26.84 6.14
CA LYS A 7 1.72 25.98 7.28
C LYS A 7 0.26 25.46 7.25
N ASP A 8 -0.65 26.22 6.64
CA ASP A 8 -2.07 25.92 6.50
C ASP A 8 -2.44 25.38 5.11
N PHE A 9 -1.45 24.84 4.38
CA PHE A 9 -1.66 24.18 3.10
C PHE A 9 -2.82 23.20 3.18
N MET A 10 -3.80 23.31 2.28
CA MET A 10 -5.06 22.53 2.20
C MET A 10 -6.05 22.71 3.37
N LEU A 11 -5.74 23.49 4.40
CA LEU A 11 -6.62 23.75 5.54
C LEU A 11 -7.39 25.07 5.27
N GLN A 12 -8.69 24.99 5.03
CA GLN A 12 -9.48 26.10 4.54
C GLN A 12 -10.24 26.87 5.63
N SER A 13 -10.44 26.28 6.81
CA SER A 13 -11.18 26.87 7.92
C SER A 13 -10.33 26.94 9.20
N ALA A 14 -10.75 27.77 10.16
CA ALA A 14 -10.10 27.83 11.47
C ALA A 14 -10.22 26.49 12.20
N THR A 15 -11.33 25.81 12.10
CA THR A 15 -11.54 24.48 12.67
C THR A 15 -10.61 23.47 12.05
N ALA A 16 -10.46 23.44 10.72
CA ALA A 16 -9.53 22.55 10.04
C ALA A 16 -8.09 22.76 10.49
N GLN A 17 -7.65 24.03 10.64
CA GLN A 17 -6.32 24.38 11.13
C GLN A 17 -6.11 23.91 12.57
N HIS A 18 -7.06 24.14 13.44
CA HIS A 18 -7.04 23.67 14.83
C HIS A 18 -6.92 22.14 14.91
N LEU A 19 -7.83 21.42 14.22
CA LEU A 19 -7.81 19.94 14.21
C LEU A 19 -6.47 19.38 13.73
N TYR A 20 -5.88 20.03 12.71
CA TYR A 20 -4.60 19.58 12.17
C TYR A 20 -3.43 19.90 13.12
N HIS A 21 -3.27 21.16 13.50
CA HIS A 21 -2.09 21.58 14.27
C HIS A 21 -2.06 21.02 15.68
N ASP A 22 -3.22 20.93 16.35
CA ASP A 22 -3.28 20.52 17.75
C ASP A 22 -3.45 19.00 17.91
N TYR A 23 -4.06 18.29 16.94
CA TYR A 23 -4.36 16.87 17.10
C TYR A 23 -3.71 15.95 16.08
N ALA A 24 -3.62 16.33 14.79
CA ALA A 24 -3.18 15.41 13.74
C ALA A 24 -1.67 15.47 13.48
N ALA A 25 -1.08 16.66 13.41
CA ALA A 25 0.30 16.86 12.93
C ALA A 25 1.35 16.11 13.75
N GLY A 26 1.18 16.08 15.10
CA GLY A 26 2.11 15.44 16.02
C GLY A 26 1.94 13.94 16.18
N MET A 27 0.91 13.32 15.59
CA MET A 27 0.64 11.89 15.75
C MET A 27 1.74 11.05 15.07
N PRO A 28 2.12 9.90 15.66
CA PRO A 28 3.03 8.96 15.00
C PRO A 28 2.43 8.43 13.70
N ILE A 29 3.27 7.87 12.84
CA ILE A 29 2.85 7.19 11.62
C ILE A 29 2.81 5.68 11.86
N CYS A 30 1.67 5.07 11.51
CA CYS A 30 1.52 3.64 11.33
C CYS A 30 1.36 3.35 9.84
N ASP A 31 2.46 3.04 9.16
CA ASP A 31 2.46 2.67 7.74
C ASP A 31 2.31 1.16 7.61
N TYR A 32 1.08 0.68 7.78
CA TYR A 32 0.77 -0.74 7.92
C TYR A 32 0.79 -1.53 6.59
N HIS A 33 1.06 -0.85 5.46
CA HIS A 33 1.29 -1.48 4.17
C HIS A 33 2.16 -0.59 3.27
N CYS A 34 3.33 -1.10 2.91
CA CYS A 34 4.26 -0.47 1.97
C CYS A 34 5.13 -1.52 1.26
N HIS A 35 5.91 -1.07 0.28
CA HIS A 35 6.85 -1.89 -0.48
C HIS A 35 8.31 -1.48 -0.24
N ILE A 36 8.60 -0.95 0.92
CA ILE A 36 9.96 -0.52 1.31
C ILE A 36 10.82 -1.75 1.59
N PRO A 37 12.05 -1.83 1.00
CA PRO A 37 12.95 -2.96 1.26
C PRO A 37 13.52 -2.95 2.69
N PRO A 38 13.27 -3.97 3.53
CA PRO A 38 13.78 -4.00 4.90
C PRO A 38 15.31 -4.05 4.96
N ARG A 39 15.97 -4.56 3.93
CA ARG A 39 17.43 -4.53 3.81
C ARG A 39 17.99 -3.10 3.88
N GLU A 40 17.38 -2.16 3.16
CA GLU A 40 17.83 -0.75 3.13
C GLU A 40 17.67 -0.08 4.51
N ILE A 41 16.65 -0.48 5.28
CA ILE A 41 16.45 -0.04 6.66
C ILE A 41 17.58 -0.56 7.56
N TYR A 42 17.88 -1.87 7.48
CA TYR A 42 18.94 -2.48 8.29
C TYR A 42 20.31 -1.88 7.98
N GLU A 43 20.65 -1.78 6.69
CA GLU A 43 21.92 -1.23 6.20
C GLU A 43 22.03 0.28 6.39
N ASN A 44 20.92 0.96 6.73
CA ASN A 44 20.83 2.42 6.86
C ASN A 44 21.38 3.16 5.64
N ARG A 45 20.89 2.76 4.46
CA ARG A 45 21.38 3.23 3.16
C ARG A 45 21.38 4.76 3.08
N ARG A 46 22.39 5.31 2.39
CA ARG A 46 22.39 6.67 1.84
C ARG A 46 22.06 6.62 0.35
N PHE A 47 21.43 7.67 -0.14
CA PHE A 47 21.12 7.82 -1.55
C PHE A 47 22.19 8.68 -2.24
N ASP A 48 22.59 8.27 -3.44
CA ASP A 48 23.62 8.99 -4.20
C ASP A 48 23.11 10.34 -4.72
N ASN A 49 21.83 10.38 -5.13
CA ASN A 49 21.18 11.60 -5.63
C ASN A 49 19.66 11.50 -5.59
N ILE A 50 18.98 12.63 -5.76
CA ILE A 50 17.52 12.74 -5.72
C ILE A 50 16.81 12.02 -6.88
N ALA A 51 17.45 11.88 -8.04
CA ALA A 51 16.85 11.16 -9.16
C ALA A 51 16.73 9.66 -8.85
N GLN A 52 17.69 9.06 -8.15
CA GLN A 52 17.58 7.67 -7.70
C GLN A 52 16.44 7.48 -6.70
N VAL A 53 16.22 8.44 -5.80
CA VAL A 53 15.11 8.38 -4.84
C VAL A 53 13.75 8.50 -5.53
N TRP A 54 13.64 9.39 -6.52
CA TRP A 54 12.36 9.70 -7.17
C TRP A 54 12.07 8.89 -8.43
N LEU A 55 13.10 8.69 -9.25
CA LEU A 55 12.93 8.05 -10.57
C LEU A 55 13.46 6.62 -10.58
N GLY A 56 14.22 6.25 -9.54
CA GLY A 56 14.79 4.91 -9.47
C GLY A 56 15.78 4.59 -10.59
N GLY A 57 15.93 3.31 -10.87
CA GLY A 57 16.88 2.80 -11.84
C GLY A 57 16.61 1.35 -12.22
N ARG A 58 17.67 0.62 -12.56
CA ARG A 58 17.65 -0.83 -12.84
C ARG A 58 18.31 -1.64 -11.74
N ASN A 59 17.67 -2.74 -11.40
CA ASN A 59 18.28 -3.78 -10.57
C ASN A 59 19.32 -4.59 -11.37
N PRO A 60 20.22 -5.32 -10.70
CA PRO A 60 21.21 -6.19 -11.38
C PRO A 60 20.57 -7.28 -12.25
N ASP A 61 19.34 -7.72 -11.95
CA ASP A 61 18.57 -8.68 -12.74
C ASP A 61 17.88 -8.07 -13.96
N GLY A 62 18.05 -6.75 -14.18
CA GLY A 62 17.46 -6.01 -15.29
C GLY A 62 16.05 -5.51 -15.04
N SER A 63 15.41 -5.85 -13.91
CA SER A 63 14.12 -5.28 -13.52
C SER A 63 14.24 -3.80 -13.14
N TYR A 64 13.12 -3.08 -13.19
CA TYR A 64 13.10 -1.66 -12.84
C TYR A 64 12.61 -1.47 -11.39
N PHE A 65 13.18 -0.47 -10.73
CA PHE A 65 12.66 0.05 -9.46
C PHE A 65 12.50 1.55 -9.56
N GLY A 66 11.48 2.10 -8.94
CA GLY A 66 11.23 3.54 -8.93
C GLY A 66 9.74 3.87 -8.82
N ASP A 67 9.44 5.15 -8.92
CA ASP A 67 8.08 5.67 -8.80
C ASP A 67 7.41 5.76 -10.18
N HIS A 68 6.61 4.76 -10.49
CA HIS A 68 5.87 4.71 -11.75
C HIS A 68 4.81 5.84 -11.89
N TYR A 69 4.42 6.52 -10.81
CA TYR A 69 3.58 7.73 -10.88
C TYR A 69 4.35 8.88 -11.55
N LYS A 70 5.60 9.12 -11.14
CA LYS A 70 6.48 10.14 -11.74
C LYS A 70 6.77 9.81 -13.19
N TRP A 71 7.01 8.52 -13.52
CA TRP A 71 7.19 8.07 -14.90
C TRP A 71 5.97 8.36 -15.78
N ARG A 72 4.75 8.19 -15.25
CA ARG A 72 3.51 8.53 -15.98
C ARG A 72 3.40 10.02 -16.26
N VAL A 73 3.78 10.89 -15.32
CA VAL A 73 3.83 12.35 -15.52
C VAL A 73 4.80 12.70 -16.64
N MET A 74 6.01 12.14 -16.61
CA MET A 74 7.02 12.37 -17.65
C MET A 74 6.53 11.92 -19.03
N ARG A 75 5.97 10.71 -19.14
CA ARG A 75 5.40 10.21 -20.40
C ARG A 75 4.24 11.08 -20.90
N SER A 76 3.37 11.52 -20.01
CA SER A 76 2.24 12.39 -20.36
C SER A 76 2.71 13.74 -20.91
N ASN A 77 3.89 14.19 -20.50
CA ASN A 77 4.53 15.40 -21.02
C ASN A 77 5.42 15.15 -22.27
N GLY A 78 5.37 13.93 -22.85
CA GLY A 78 6.13 13.60 -24.08
C GLY A 78 7.64 13.42 -23.87
N VAL A 79 8.10 13.18 -22.65
CA VAL A 79 9.51 12.89 -22.36
C VAL A 79 9.89 11.54 -23.00
N PRO A 80 10.99 11.47 -23.78
CA PRO A 80 11.46 10.22 -24.34
C PRO A 80 11.80 9.16 -23.27
N GLU A 81 11.49 7.89 -23.53
CA GLU A 81 11.65 6.80 -22.57
C GLU A 81 13.09 6.62 -22.08
N GLU A 82 14.09 7.02 -22.89
CA GLU A 82 15.52 6.99 -22.48
C GLU A 82 15.84 7.84 -21.25
N TYR A 83 15.02 8.89 -20.95
CA TYR A 83 15.13 9.72 -19.74
C TYR A 83 14.27 9.22 -18.59
N ILE A 84 13.37 8.26 -18.82
CA ILE A 84 12.44 7.75 -17.82
C ILE A 84 12.96 6.45 -17.20
N THR A 85 13.08 5.41 -18.02
CA THR A 85 13.58 4.08 -17.63
C THR A 85 14.86 3.68 -18.35
N GLY A 86 15.37 4.52 -19.26
CA GLY A 86 16.61 4.28 -19.99
C GLY A 86 17.87 4.65 -19.19
N ASP A 87 18.96 4.80 -19.90
CA ASP A 87 20.32 4.92 -19.38
C ASP A 87 20.89 6.36 -19.41
N LYS A 88 20.04 7.35 -19.64
CA LYS A 88 20.47 8.76 -19.55
C LYS A 88 20.97 9.09 -18.13
N PRO A 89 21.94 10.00 -18.01
CA PRO A 89 22.47 10.43 -16.71
C PRO A 89 21.37 10.92 -15.78
N ASP A 90 21.46 10.59 -14.49
CA ASP A 90 20.48 10.96 -13.47
C ASP A 90 20.17 12.45 -13.44
N ARG A 91 21.20 13.30 -13.65
CA ARG A 91 21.02 14.76 -13.73
C ARG A 91 20.10 15.19 -14.88
N GLU A 92 20.24 14.55 -16.04
CA GLU A 92 19.39 14.84 -17.21
C GLU A 92 17.97 14.30 -17.00
N ARG A 93 17.83 13.10 -16.41
CA ARG A 93 16.55 12.52 -16.04
C ARG A 93 15.78 13.41 -15.06
N PHE A 94 16.48 13.93 -14.04
CA PHE A 94 15.92 14.87 -13.08
C PHE A 94 15.47 16.18 -13.75
N GLN A 95 16.29 16.75 -14.67
CA GLN A 95 15.93 17.93 -15.44
C GLN A 95 14.62 17.74 -16.21
N LYS A 96 14.47 16.58 -16.88
CA LYS A 96 13.25 16.27 -17.64
C LYS A 96 12.01 16.09 -16.75
N PHE A 97 12.18 15.55 -15.55
CA PHE A 97 11.12 15.50 -14.57
C PHE A 97 10.73 16.91 -14.08
N ALA A 98 11.72 17.75 -13.75
CA ALA A 98 11.50 19.11 -13.31
C ALA A 98 10.79 19.96 -14.37
N GLU A 99 11.15 19.81 -15.66
CA GLU A 99 10.47 20.48 -16.78
C GLU A 99 9.00 20.02 -16.95
N ALA A 100 8.71 18.74 -16.66
CA ALA A 100 7.37 18.19 -16.76
C ALA A 100 6.45 18.58 -15.59
N LEU A 101 7.00 18.78 -14.40
CA LEU A 101 6.25 18.94 -13.16
C LEU A 101 5.25 20.12 -13.16
N PRO A 102 5.54 21.31 -13.70
CA PRO A 102 4.58 22.42 -13.74
C PRO A 102 3.29 22.10 -14.53
N MET A 103 3.35 21.16 -15.46
CA MET A 103 2.17 20.73 -16.22
C MET A 103 1.26 19.81 -15.43
N ALA A 104 1.69 19.37 -14.25
CA ALA A 104 0.94 18.48 -13.35
C ALA A 104 -0.04 19.23 -12.42
N ILE A 105 -0.61 20.35 -12.89
CA ILE A 105 -1.64 21.09 -12.12
C ILE A 105 -2.82 20.19 -11.80
N GLY A 106 -3.20 20.13 -10.51
CA GLY A 106 -4.28 19.23 -10.02
C GLY A 106 -3.86 17.76 -9.85
N ASN A 107 -2.67 17.38 -10.29
CA ASN A 107 -2.14 16.03 -10.07
C ASN A 107 -1.43 15.95 -8.70
N PRO A 108 -1.61 14.88 -7.91
CA PRO A 108 -0.96 14.75 -6.61
C PRO A 108 0.57 14.79 -6.68
N MET A 109 1.19 14.41 -7.81
CA MET A 109 2.64 14.48 -7.97
C MET A 109 3.19 15.90 -7.80
N TYR A 110 2.43 16.94 -8.19
CA TYR A 110 2.82 18.32 -7.95
C TYR A 110 2.90 18.63 -6.45
N HIS A 111 1.87 18.24 -5.71
CA HIS A 111 1.82 18.45 -4.25
C HIS A 111 2.87 17.61 -3.53
N TRP A 112 2.94 16.31 -3.81
CA TRP A 112 3.84 15.39 -3.10
C TRP A 112 5.31 15.75 -3.32
N THR A 113 5.70 16.04 -4.57
CA THR A 113 7.08 16.43 -4.88
C THR A 113 7.50 17.68 -4.13
N ASN A 114 6.65 18.74 -4.13
CA ASN A 114 6.98 19.97 -3.43
C ASN A 114 6.89 19.82 -1.90
N LEU A 115 5.98 18.97 -1.39
CA LEU A 115 5.89 18.66 0.04
C LEU A 115 7.11 17.88 0.54
N GLU A 116 7.64 16.94 -0.26
CA GLU A 116 8.89 16.25 0.03
C GLU A 116 10.08 17.23 0.07
N LEU A 117 10.16 18.17 -0.90
CA LEU A 117 11.19 19.21 -0.95
C LEU A 117 11.12 20.14 0.27
N HIS A 118 9.93 20.59 0.62
CA HIS A 118 9.70 21.42 1.80
C HIS A 118 10.09 20.69 3.08
N THR A 119 9.55 19.50 3.28
CA THR A 119 9.67 18.75 4.55
C THR A 119 11.09 18.26 4.82
N PHE A 120 11.71 17.61 3.82
CA PHE A 120 13.01 16.95 4.03
C PHE A 120 14.19 17.82 3.64
N PHE A 121 14.01 18.70 2.66
CA PHE A 121 15.11 19.49 2.14
C PHE A 121 15.03 20.97 2.52
N GLY A 122 13.94 21.41 3.16
CA GLY A 122 13.74 22.81 3.55
C GLY A 122 13.73 23.77 2.34
N TYR A 123 13.21 23.32 1.21
CA TYR A 123 13.08 24.11 0.00
C TYR A 123 11.67 24.69 -0.11
N ASP A 124 11.54 26.00 0.05
CA ASP A 124 10.26 26.71 0.02
C ASP A 124 9.88 27.23 -1.37
N GLY A 125 10.75 27.01 -2.37
CA GLY A 125 10.48 27.32 -3.78
C GLY A 125 9.60 26.28 -4.45
N VAL A 126 9.48 26.39 -5.78
CA VAL A 126 8.80 25.40 -6.62
C VAL A 126 9.78 24.75 -7.59
N LEU A 127 9.68 23.45 -7.77
CA LEU A 127 10.49 22.73 -8.75
C LEU A 127 9.93 22.93 -10.15
N ASN A 128 10.79 23.42 -11.05
CA ASN A 128 10.54 23.52 -12.49
C ASN A 128 11.86 23.43 -13.26
N GLY A 129 11.83 23.58 -14.59
CA GLY A 129 13.04 23.50 -15.42
C GLY A 129 14.11 24.53 -15.08
N ASP A 130 13.71 25.72 -14.62
CA ASP A 130 14.64 26.82 -14.30
C ASP A 130 15.28 26.66 -12.91
N THR A 131 14.56 26.07 -11.96
CA THR A 131 15.02 25.80 -10.58
C THR A 131 15.70 24.44 -10.42
N ALA A 132 15.70 23.62 -11.45
CA ALA A 132 16.19 22.24 -11.37
C ALA A 132 17.64 22.13 -10.90
N GLU A 133 18.53 23.03 -11.32
CA GLU A 133 19.93 23.01 -10.91
C GLU A 133 20.10 23.32 -9.42
N GLU A 134 19.40 24.34 -8.93
CA GLU A 134 19.39 24.72 -7.52
C GLU A 134 18.89 23.56 -6.64
N VAL A 135 17.74 22.96 -7.01
CA VAL A 135 17.13 21.86 -6.26
C VAL A 135 18.02 20.61 -6.31
N TRP A 136 18.61 20.30 -7.48
CA TRP A 136 19.55 19.19 -7.62
C TRP A 136 20.72 19.30 -6.64
N ASN A 137 21.36 20.48 -6.62
CA ASN A 137 22.53 20.72 -5.77
C ASN A 137 22.14 20.67 -4.28
N LEU A 138 21.04 21.32 -3.89
CA LEU A 138 20.54 21.32 -2.51
C LEU A 138 20.21 19.89 -2.02
N CYS A 139 19.43 19.15 -2.82
CA CYS A 139 19.01 17.81 -2.42
C CYS A 139 20.20 16.86 -2.29
N ASN A 140 21.11 16.88 -3.26
CA ASN A 140 22.23 15.94 -3.27
C ASN A 140 23.26 16.25 -2.18
N ASP A 141 23.53 17.54 -1.90
CA ASP A 141 24.37 17.91 -0.76
C ASP A 141 23.80 17.36 0.56
N LYS A 142 22.51 17.54 0.79
CA LYS A 142 21.85 17.04 1.99
C LYS A 142 21.79 15.51 2.04
N LEU A 143 21.44 14.82 0.95
CA LEU A 143 21.41 13.34 0.89
C LEU A 143 22.79 12.75 1.23
N GLN A 144 23.88 13.40 0.82
CA GLN A 144 25.22 12.91 1.07
C GLN A 144 25.76 13.24 2.46
N HIS A 145 25.36 14.36 3.06
CA HIS A 145 26.00 14.86 4.27
C HIS A 145 25.07 14.89 5.51
N ASP A 146 23.76 15.09 5.34
CA ASP A 146 22.85 15.15 6.47
C ASP A 146 22.51 13.72 7.01
N PRO A 147 22.80 13.40 8.27
CA PRO A 147 22.45 12.10 8.87
C PRO A 147 20.94 11.86 8.94
N LYS A 148 20.11 12.92 8.94
CA LYS A 148 18.66 12.81 8.92
C LYS A 148 18.10 12.32 7.57
N LEU A 149 18.92 12.32 6.52
CA LEU A 149 18.52 11.86 5.18
C LEU A 149 19.11 10.48 4.81
N THR A 150 19.61 9.74 5.77
CA THR A 150 19.74 8.27 5.66
C THR A 150 18.37 7.62 5.75
N VAL A 151 18.25 6.37 5.34
CA VAL A 151 16.98 5.62 5.43
C VAL A 151 16.38 5.66 6.85
N ARG A 152 17.17 5.35 7.88
CA ARG A 152 16.70 5.41 9.28
C ARG A 152 16.38 6.84 9.71
N GLY A 153 17.22 7.80 9.30
CA GLY A 153 16.98 9.21 9.60
C GLY A 153 15.66 9.74 9.00
N LEU A 154 15.30 9.33 7.79
CA LEU A 154 14.01 9.66 7.15
C LEU A 154 12.83 9.06 7.91
N ILE A 155 12.92 7.81 8.36
CA ILE A 155 11.90 7.14 9.15
C ILE A 155 11.72 7.82 10.51
N GLU A 156 12.82 8.09 11.22
CA GLU A 156 12.82 8.69 12.56
C GLU A 156 12.29 10.13 12.55
N GLN A 157 12.76 10.98 11.62
CA GLN A 157 12.29 12.37 11.53
C GLN A 157 10.81 12.47 11.12
N SER A 158 10.28 11.45 10.45
CA SER A 158 8.87 11.35 10.09
C SER A 158 7.99 10.83 11.24
N ASN A 159 8.56 10.54 12.40
CA ASN A 159 7.86 9.98 13.56
C ASN A 159 7.12 8.68 13.23
N VAL A 160 7.76 7.78 12.48
CA VAL A 160 7.17 6.48 12.12
C VAL A 160 7.33 5.51 13.29
N ALA A 161 6.22 4.97 13.78
CA ALA A 161 6.21 3.97 14.85
C ALA A 161 6.18 2.54 14.33
N PHE A 162 5.51 2.31 13.20
CA PHE A 162 5.32 0.98 12.61
C PHE A 162 5.38 1.02 11.08
N ILE A 163 6.04 0.01 10.51
CA ILE A 163 6.15 -0.24 9.07
C ILE A 163 5.75 -1.68 8.80
N GLY A 164 4.70 -1.87 7.99
CA GLY A 164 4.30 -3.16 7.43
C GLY A 164 4.84 -3.30 6.01
N THR A 165 5.83 -4.15 5.80
CA THR A 165 6.40 -4.43 4.47
C THR A 165 5.52 -5.42 3.71
N THR A 166 5.87 -5.75 2.47
CA THR A 166 5.14 -6.73 1.65
C THR A 166 6.09 -7.84 1.24
N ASP A 167 5.82 -9.06 1.74
CA ASP A 167 6.78 -10.16 1.66
C ASP A 167 6.13 -11.46 1.16
N ASP A 168 6.86 -12.21 0.35
CA ASP A 168 6.40 -13.47 -0.23
C ASP A 168 6.48 -14.61 0.80
N PRO A 169 5.54 -15.57 0.84
CA PRO A 169 5.59 -16.74 1.72
C PRO A 169 6.93 -17.49 1.74
N ILE A 170 7.71 -17.47 0.66
CA ILE A 170 9.02 -18.15 0.61
C ILE A 170 10.17 -17.31 1.18
N ASP A 171 9.95 -16.05 1.53
CA ASP A 171 11.02 -15.16 2.03
C ASP A 171 11.60 -15.64 3.37
N SER A 172 12.90 -15.54 3.51
CA SER A 172 13.61 -15.92 4.73
C SER A 172 13.35 -14.99 5.91
N LEU A 173 12.89 -13.76 5.64
CA LEU A 173 12.71 -12.67 6.59
C LEU A 173 13.96 -12.31 7.40
N GLU A 174 15.15 -12.61 6.86
CA GLU A 174 16.43 -12.39 7.57
C GLU A 174 16.64 -10.93 7.98
N TRP A 175 16.18 -9.97 7.14
CA TRP A 175 16.33 -8.55 7.43
C TRP A 175 15.38 -8.09 8.52
N HIS A 176 14.16 -8.62 8.56
CA HIS A 176 13.20 -8.35 9.65
C HIS A 176 13.75 -8.86 10.98
N LYS A 177 14.36 -10.05 10.99
CA LYS A 177 15.00 -10.60 12.18
C LYS A 177 16.15 -9.71 12.65
N LYS A 178 17.05 -9.31 11.74
CA LYS A 178 18.17 -8.41 12.07
C LYS A 178 17.71 -7.06 12.60
N ILE A 179 16.67 -6.47 11.99
CA ILE A 179 16.07 -5.21 12.45
C ILE A 179 15.50 -5.38 13.85
N LYS A 180 14.74 -6.44 14.11
CA LYS A 180 14.15 -6.74 15.42
C LYS A 180 15.19 -6.93 16.52
N GLU A 181 16.36 -7.44 16.19
CA GLU A 181 17.47 -7.68 17.11
C GLU A 181 18.38 -6.46 17.30
N ASP A 182 18.27 -5.41 16.46
CA ASP A 182 19.09 -4.20 16.53
C ASP A 182 18.51 -3.19 17.54
N PRO A 183 19.12 -2.99 18.70
CA PRO A 183 18.60 -2.09 19.75
C PRO A 183 18.69 -0.61 19.37
N THR A 184 19.39 -0.26 18.28
CA THR A 184 19.49 1.11 17.78
C THR A 184 18.26 1.55 17.01
N ILE A 185 17.48 0.61 16.46
CA ILE A 185 16.24 0.87 15.71
C ILE A 185 15.09 1.02 16.71
N LYS A 186 14.40 2.17 16.70
CA LYS A 186 13.36 2.52 17.69
C LYS A 186 11.93 2.36 17.17
N PHE A 187 11.75 2.06 15.89
CA PHE A 187 10.47 1.79 15.26
C PHE A 187 10.34 0.31 14.92
N THR A 188 9.12 -0.16 14.75
CA THR A 188 8.84 -1.57 14.42
C THR A 188 8.76 -1.75 12.91
N VAL A 189 9.44 -2.78 12.40
CA VAL A 189 9.29 -3.24 11.02
C VAL A 189 8.82 -4.69 11.05
N ALA A 190 7.66 -4.96 10.47
CA ALA A 190 7.04 -6.28 10.45
C ALA A 190 6.71 -6.71 9.01
N PRO A 191 6.84 -8.01 8.68
CA PRO A 191 6.43 -8.49 7.36
C PRO A 191 4.90 -8.53 7.25
N SER A 192 4.39 -8.32 6.03
CA SER A 192 3.02 -8.69 5.67
C SER A 192 3.04 -9.88 4.72
N PHE A 193 2.12 -10.81 4.92
CA PHE A 193 2.06 -12.08 4.20
C PHE A 193 1.33 -11.91 2.86
N ARG A 194 2.06 -11.98 1.72
CA ARG A 194 1.49 -11.82 0.37
C ARG A 194 1.61 -13.08 -0.47
N PRO A 195 0.61 -13.98 -0.43
CA PRO A 195 0.65 -15.29 -1.08
C PRO A 195 0.20 -15.28 -2.55
N ASP A 196 0.24 -14.15 -3.26
CA ASP A 196 -0.31 -14.00 -4.62
C ASP A 196 0.24 -15.03 -5.60
N LYS A 197 1.51 -15.41 -5.52
CA LYS A 197 2.09 -16.44 -6.39
C LYS A 197 1.51 -17.84 -6.11
N ALA A 198 1.14 -18.11 -4.85
CA ALA A 198 0.46 -19.35 -4.49
C ALA A 198 -1.00 -19.38 -4.94
N LEU A 199 -1.65 -18.22 -5.10
CA LEU A 199 -3.02 -18.08 -5.58
C LEU A 199 -3.13 -18.17 -7.11
N ASN A 200 -2.11 -17.70 -7.84
CA ASN A 200 -2.17 -17.51 -9.28
C ASN A 200 -1.88 -18.81 -10.07
N ILE A 201 -2.65 -19.88 -9.82
CA ILE A 201 -2.47 -21.21 -10.43
C ILE A 201 -2.46 -21.17 -11.97
N GLN A 202 -3.14 -20.21 -12.59
CA GLN A 202 -3.23 -20.05 -14.03
C GLN A 202 -2.03 -19.32 -14.66
N LYS A 203 -1.13 -18.73 -13.83
CA LYS A 203 0.00 -17.94 -14.35
C LYS A 203 1.23 -18.81 -14.60
N PRO A 204 2.05 -18.47 -15.62
CA PRO A 204 3.35 -19.10 -15.82
C PRO A 204 4.21 -19.05 -14.54
N GLY A 205 5.00 -20.08 -14.27
CA GLY A 205 5.88 -20.15 -13.11
C GLY A 205 5.22 -20.70 -11.84
N PHE A 206 3.92 -21.06 -11.87
CA PHE A 206 3.23 -21.59 -10.69
C PHE A 206 3.86 -22.90 -10.17
N ALA A 207 4.20 -23.84 -11.05
CA ALA A 207 4.80 -25.12 -10.64
C ALA A 207 6.19 -24.93 -10.01
N GLU A 208 7.00 -24.05 -10.57
CA GLU A 208 8.32 -23.66 -10.03
C GLU A 208 8.17 -22.99 -8.66
N TYR A 209 7.17 -22.14 -8.49
CA TYR A 209 6.87 -21.52 -7.20
C TYR A 209 6.44 -22.57 -6.16
N MET A 210 5.62 -23.54 -6.53
CA MET A 210 5.23 -24.63 -5.63
C MET A 210 6.45 -25.47 -5.18
N ALA A 211 7.43 -25.65 -6.06
CA ALA A 211 8.68 -26.32 -5.70
C ALA A 211 9.50 -25.50 -4.70
N GLN A 212 9.57 -24.17 -4.87
CA GLN A 212 10.24 -23.28 -3.91
C GLN A 212 9.51 -23.28 -2.56
N LEU A 213 8.18 -23.22 -2.57
CA LEU A 213 7.37 -23.29 -1.35
C LEU A 213 7.56 -24.64 -0.62
N ALA A 214 7.67 -25.74 -1.36
CA ALA A 214 8.00 -27.05 -0.79
C ALA A 214 9.34 -27.03 -0.08
N ALA A 215 10.37 -26.48 -0.73
CA ALA A 215 11.74 -26.44 -0.21
C ALA A 215 11.81 -25.65 1.11
N VAL A 216 11.17 -24.47 1.21
CA VAL A 216 11.22 -23.64 2.44
C VAL A 216 10.47 -24.26 3.62
N VAL A 217 9.57 -25.22 3.40
CA VAL A 217 8.91 -25.99 4.46
C VAL A 217 9.52 -27.36 4.70
N GLY A 218 10.68 -27.65 4.07
CA GLY A 218 11.44 -28.89 4.23
C GLY A 218 10.77 -30.11 3.56
N LYS A 219 10.05 -29.91 2.45
CA LYS A 219 9.44 -30.99 1.67
C LYS A 219 10.05 -31.07 0.28
N GLU A 220 10.11 -32.27 -0.28
CA GLU A 220 10.58 -32.47 -1.65
C GLU A 220 9.56 -31.90 -2.67
N LYS A 221 8.28 -32.08 -2.42
CA LYS A 221 7.18 -31.57 -3.26
C LYS A 221 5.90 -31.38 -2.45
N LEU A 222 5.00 -30.52 -2.95
CA LEU A 222 3.63 -30.40 -2.48
C LEU A 222 2.75 -31.30 -3.35
N ALA A 223 2.54 -32.53 -2.93
CA ALA A 223 1.92 -33.56 -3.75
C ALA A 223 0.40 -33.44 -3.86
N CYS A 224 -0.26 -32.61 -3.06
CA CYS A 224 -1.71 -32.46 -3.05
C CYS A 224 -2.12 -31.11 -2.46
N ILE A 225 -3.39 -30.73 -2.62
CA ILE A 225 -3.91 -29.46 -2.12
C ILE A 225 -3.71 -29.29 -0.61
N ASN A 226 -3.86 -30.35 0.20
CA ASN A 226 -3.56 -30.28 1.63
C ASN A 226 -2.09 -29.97 1.89
N CYS A 227 -1.18 -30.47 1.06
CA CYS A 227 0.24 -30.16 1.20
C CYS A 227 0.49 -28.65 0.96
N VAL A 228 -0.26 -28.02 0.05
CA VAL A 228 -0.19 -26.59 -0.22
C VAL A 228 -0.73 -25.79 0.98
N THR A 229 -1.94 -26.13 1.46
CA THR A 229 -2.54 -25.45 2.60
C THR A 229 -1.71 -25.59 3.87
N ASP A 230 -1.14 -26.77 4.14
CA ASP A 230 -0.23 -27.01 5.28
C ASP A 230 1.06 -26.19 5.16
N ALA A 231 1.61 -26.07 3.94
CA ALA A 231 2.82 -25.28 3.69
C ALA A 231 2.53 -23.78 3.94
N LEU A 232 1.43 -23.25 3.41
CA LEU A 232 1.02 -21.86 3.63
C LEU A 232 0.72 -21.59 5.11
N THR A 233 0.08 -22.51 5.82
CA THR A 233 -0.14 -22.41 7.28
C THR A 233 1.18 -22.30 8.04
N LYS A 234 2.15 -23.16 7.77
CA LYS A 234 3.49 -23.07 8.39
C LYS A 234 4.18 -21.74 8.09
N ARG A 235 4.01 -21.23 6.87
CA ARG A 235 4.65 -19.97 6.49
C ARG A 235 4.01 -18.77 7.17
N ILE A 236 2.67 -18.70 7.26
CA ILE A 236 2.04 -17.59 8.01
C ILE A 236 2.34 -17.64 9.50
N GLU A 237 2.44 -18.83 10.10
CA GLU A 237 2.89 -18.99 11.49
C GLU A 237 4.31 -18.43 11.69
N PHE A 238 5.23 -18.76 10.80
CA PHE A 238 6.58 -18.19 10.80
C PHE A 238 6.57 -16.67 10.66
N PHE A 239 5.73 -16.13 9.78
CA PHE A 239 5.59 -14.66 9.63
C PHE A 239 5.08 -14.01 10.91
N VAL A 240 4.12 -14.63 11.60
CA VAL A 240 3.60 -14.14 12.88
C VAL A 240 4.68 -14.15 13.98
N GLU A 241 5.55 -15.16 14.02
CA GLU A 241 6.72 -15.18 14.92
C GLU A 241 7.68 -14.01 14.63
N MET A 242 7.79 -13.59 13.37
CA MET A 242 8.58 -12.41 12.96
C MET A 242 7.85 -11.08 13.22
N GLY A 243 6.60 -11.09 13.66
CA GLY A 243 5.83 -9.90 14.02
C GLY A 243 4.74 -9.52 13.02
N CYS A 244 4.43 -10.36 12.05
CA CYS A 244 3.36 -10.11 11.07
C CYS A 244 2.03 -9.79 11.75
N ARG A 245 1.35 -8.74 11.26
CA ARG A 245 0.04 -8.28 11.73
C ARG A 245 -1.00 -8.20 10.61
N ALA A 246 -0.55 -8.27 9.36
CA ALA A 246 -1.41 -8.16 8.18
C ALA A 246 -0.99 -9.14 7.09
N SER A 247 -1.95 -9.58 6.30
CA SER A 247 -1.72 -10.15 4.99
C SER A 247 -2.03 -9.11 3.92
N ASP A 248 -1.61 -9.39 2.69
CA ASP A 248 -1.93 -8.59 1.52
C ASP A 248 -2.27 -9.50 0.33
N HIS A 249 -3.28 -9.13 -0.43
CA HIS A 249 -3.72 -9.84 -1.63
C HIS A 249 -3.92 -8.82 -2.75
N GLY A 250 -3.13 -8.91 -3.83
CA GLY A 250 -3.24 -8.07 -5.02
C GLY A 250 -3.96 -8.81 -6.14
N LEU A 251 -5.27 -8.64 -6.25
CA LEU A 251 -6.13 -9.40 -7.13
C LEU A 251 -6.58 -8.57 -8.34
N ASP A 252 -6.59 -9.16 -9.54
CA ASP A 252 -7.15 -8.51 -10.72
C ASP A 252 -8.67 -8.25 -10.53
N TYR A 253 -9.35 -9.20 -9.86
CA TYR A 253 -10.72 -9.14 -9.34
C TYR A 253 -10.84 -10.17 -8.21
N VAL A 254 -11.81 -10.03 -7.31
CA VAL A 254 -12.02 -11.01 -6.23
C VAL A 254 -12.75 -12.22 -6.79
N PRO A 255 -12.11 -13.41 -6.83
CA PRO A 255 -12.77 -14.62 -7.27
C PRO A 255 -13.64 -15.19 -6.15
N TYR A 256 -14.80 -15.77 -6.52
CA TYR A 256 -15.56 -16.65 -5.64
C TYR A 256 -16.29 -17.70 -6.45
N ARG A 257 -15.88 -18.94 -6.28
CA ARG A 257 -16.53 -20.10 -6.86
C ARG A 257 -16.28 -21.32 -5.97
N GLU A 258 -17.31 -21.82 -5.35
CA GLU A 258 -17.23 -22.98 -4.47
C GLU A 258 -16.86 -24.25 -5.25
N ALA A 259 -16.07 -25.10 -4.62
CA ALA A 259 -15.71 -26.42 -5.12
C ALA A 259 -15.36 -27.35 -3.96
N SER A 260 -15.58 -28.65 -4.17
CA SER A 260 -15.14 -29.65 -3.19
C SER A 260 -13.60 -29.73 -3.16
N LYS A 261 -13.08 -30.19 -2.03
CA LYS A 261 -11.64 -30.42 -1.87
C LYS A 261 -11.08 -31.37 -2.94
N GLU A 262 -11.86 -32.40 -3.29
CA GLU A 262 -11.50 -33.39 -4.30
C GLU A 262 -11.39 -32.74 -5.68
N GLU A 263 -12.32 -31.86 -6.03
CA GLU A 263 -12.30 -31.10 -7.29
C GLU A 263 -11.12 -30.15 -7.33
N VAL A 264 -10.86 -29.37 -6.28
CA VAL A 264 -9.70 -28.47 -6.19
C VAL A 264 -8.38 -29.24 -6.26
N ASN A 265 -8.31 -30.42 -5.62
CA ASN A 265 -7.14 -31.27 -5.72
C ASN A 265 -6.92 -31.79 -7.14
N ALA A 266 -7.97 -32.17 -7.87
CA ALA A 266 -7.86 -32.57 -9.28
C ALA A 266 -7.36 -31.43 -10.16
N ILE A 267 -7.85 -30.19 -9.95
CA ILE A 267 -7.38 -28.99 -10.65
C ILE A 267 -5.89 -28.76 -10.37
N TYR A 268 -5.48 -28.84 -9.11
CA TYR A 268 -4.08 -28.69 -8.71
C TYR A 268 -3.19 -29.73 -9.40
N GLN A 269 -3.57 -31.02 -9.37
CA GLN A 269 -2.82 -32.10 -10.00
C GLN A 269 -2.69 -31.90 -11.51
N LYS A 270 -3.77 -31.51 -12.19
CA LYS A 270 -3.80 -31.18 -13.61
C LYS A 270 -2.75 -30.12 -13.98
N VAL A 271 -2.72 -29.00 -13.22
CA VAL A 271 -1.77 -27.92 -13.48
C VAL A 271 -0.33 -28.35 -13.16
N MET A 272 -0.11 -29.08 -12.07
CA MET A 272 1.22 -29.63 -11.74
C MET A 272 1.73 -30.67 -12.75
N ALA A 273 0.84 -31.28 -13.53
CA ALA A 273 1.20 -32.14 -14.67
C ALA A 273 1.50 -31.33 -15.96
N GLY A 274 1.41 -29.99 -15.93
CA GLY A 274 1.68 -29.11 -17.07
C GLY A 274 0.46 -28.84 -17.96
N GLU A 275 -0.74 -29.21 -17.55
CA GLU A 275 -1.95 -28.94 -18.31
C GLU A 275 -2.49 -27.54 -18.03
N ALA A 276 -3.15 -26.93 -19.02
CA ALA A 276 -3.72 -25.59 -18.91
C ALA A 276 -4.89 -25.54 -17.91
N CYS A 277 -4.92 -24.45 -17.13
CA CYS A 277 -5.99 -24.14 -16.21
C CYS A 277 -7.02 -23.21 -16.88
N THR A 278 -8.31 -23.54 -16.77
CA THR A 278 -9.38 -22.63 -17.21
C THR A 278 -9.63 -21.56 -16.15
N THR A 279 -10.30 -20.45 -16.53
CA THR A 279 -10.66 -19.40 -15.57
C THR A 279 -11.53 -19.95 -14.44
N GLU A 280 -12.50 -20.81 -14.74
CA GLU A 280 -13.36 -21.43 -13.74
C GLU A 280 -12.58 -22.29 -12.74
N GLU A 281 -11.65 -23.11 -13.25
CA GLU A 281 -10.77 -23.92 -12.40
C GLU A 281 -9.86 -23.05 -11.52
N ALA A 282 -9.33 -21.95 -12.07
CA ALA A 282 -8.52 -21.00 -11.32
C ALA A 282 -9.33 -20.35 -10.19
N GLU A 283 -10.55 -19.90 -10.46
CA GLU A 283 -11.45 -19.32 -9.45
C GLU A 283 -11.78 -20.30 -8.33
N LYS A 284 -12.05 -21.57 -8.65
CA LYS A 284 -12.28 -22.64 -7.66
C LYS A 284 -11.09 -22.84 -6.74
N TYR A 285 -9.89 -22.94 -7.33
CA TYR A 285 -8.65 -23.07 -6.57
C TYR A 285 -8.39 -21.84 -5.70
N GLN A 286 -8.47 -20.64 -6.26
CA GLN A 286 -8.25 -19.37 -5.55
C GLN A 286 -9.23 -19.20 -4.39
N THR A 287 -10.52 -19.49 -4.59
CA THR A 287 -11.54 -19.42 -3.54
C THR A 287 -11.20 -20.36 -2.39
N TYR A 288 -10.83 -21.60 -2.68
CA TYR A 288 -10.46 -22.60 -1.67
C TYR A 288 -9.25 -22.13 -0.83
N ILE A 289 -8.21 -21.62 -1.49
CA ILE A 289 -7.02 -21.12 -0.80
C ILE A 289 -7.32 -19.85 0.01
N LEU A 290 -8.12 -18.90 -0.53
CA LEU A 290 -8.49 -17.67 0.17
C LEU A 290 -9.32 -17.97 1.44
N ILE A 291 -10.26 -18.91 1.37
CA ILE A 291 -11.03 -19.35 2.55
C ILE A 291 -10.09 -19.98 3.58
N HIS A 292 -9.21 -20.89 3.15
CA HIS A 292 -8.24 -21.49 4.06
C HIS A 292 -7.37 -20.44 4.75
N LEU A 293 -6.79 -19.53 3.98
CA LEU A 293 -5.94 -18.45 4.52
C LEU A 293 -6.72 -17.50 5.43
N GLY A 294 -7.94 -17.10 5.06
CA GLY A 294 -8.81 -16.27 5.90
C GLY A 294 -9.04 -16.87 7.28
N LYS A 295 -9.29 -18.18 7.36
CA LYS A 295 -9.39 -18.91 8.64
C LYS A 295 -8.07 -18.88 9.44
N GLN A 296 -6.92 -19.03 8.76
CA GLN A 296 -5.63 -18.93 9.44
C GLN A 296 -5.36 -17.49 9.93
N TYR A 297 -5.74 -16.47 9.15
CA TYR A 297 -5.62 -15.07 9.58
C TYR A 297 -6.47 -14.78 10.82
N HIS A 298 -7.71 -15.27 10.87
CA HIS A 298 -8.54 -15.16 12.06
C HIS A 298 -7.88 -15.83 13.27
N ARG A 299 -7.48 -17.09 13.14
CA ARG A 299 -6.81 -17.87 14.20
C ARG A 299 -5.56 -17.18 14.76
N LEU A 300 -4.79 -16.53 13.89
CA LEU A 300 -3.51 -15.90 14.23
C LEU A 300 -3.62 -14.39 14.50
N ASN A 301 -4.83 -13.84 14.51
CA ASN A 301 -5.12 -12.41 14.70
C ASN A 301 -4.40 -11.50 13.68
N VAL A 302 -4.26 -11.97 12.43
CA VAL A 302 -3.70 -11.24 11.29
C VAL A 302 -4.85 -10.55 10.54
N ALA A 303 -4.70 -9.28 10.18
CA ALA A 303 -5.69 -8.58 9.37
C ALA A 303 -5.53 -8.98 7.89
N MET A 304 -6.64 -9.31 7.23
CA MET A 304 -6.66 -9.64 5.80
C MET A 304 -6.83 -8.36 4.99
N GLN A 305 -5.89 -8.01 4.13
CA GLN A 305 -6.01 -6.89 3.19
C GLN A 305 -6.29 -7.41 1.79
N ILE A 306 -7.35 -6.92 1.15
CA ILE A 306 -7.76 -7.29 -0.20
C ILE A 306 -7.67 -6.05 -1.09
N HIS A 307 -6.67 -6.01 -1.96
CA HIS A 307 -6.52 -5.04 -3.03
C HIS A 307 -7.03 -5.65 -4.34
N TYR A 308 -7.97 -5.01 -5.02
CA TYR A 308 -8.53 -5.56 -6.25
C TYR A 308 -8.87 -4.48 -7.29
N ASN A 309 -9.28 -4.91 -8.48
CA ASN A 309 -9.64 -4.07 -9.61
C ASN A 309 -8.46 -3.31 -10.25
N CYS A 310 -7.28 -3.97 -10.31
CA CYS A 310 -6.16 -3.51 -11.12
C CYS A 310 -6.03 -4.37 -12.38
N LEU A 311 -6.15 -3.77 -13.57
CA LEU A 311 -5.82 -4.43 -14.82
C LEU A 311 -4.40 -4.08 -15.23
N ARG A 312 -3.52 -5.09 -15.17
CA ARG A 312 -2.08 -4.89 -15.31
C ARG A 312 -1.59 -5.00 -16.74
N GLY A 313 -0.55 -4.22 -17.07
CA GLY A 313 0.21 -4.34 -18.32
C GLY A 313 -0.61 -4.14 -19.59
N VAL A 314 -1.60 -3.23 -19.59
CA VAL A 314 -2.54 -3.04 -20.72
C VAL A 314 -1.85 -2.58 -22.02
N ASN A 315 -0.71 -1.90 -21.93
CA ASN A 315 0.16 -1.63 -23.06
C ASN A 315 1.10 -2.82 -23.27
N ARG A 316 0.67 -3.81 -24.04
CA ARG A 316 1.40 -5.07 -24.25
C ARG A 316 2.83 -4.87 -24.73
N LYS A 317 3.05 -3.89 -25.65
CA LYS A 317 4.39 -3.58 -26.19
C LYS A 317 5.32 -3.10 -25.07
N MET A 318 4.86 -2.15 -24.27
CA MET A 318 5.69 -1.57 -23.21
C MET A 318 5.85 -2.55 -22.04
N ASN A 319 4.82 -3.32 -21.73
CA ASN A 319 4.93 -4.37 -20.70
C ASN A 319 5.93 -5.48 -21.09
N ALA A 320 5.97 -5.85 -22.36
CA ALA A 320 6.98 -6.79 -22.87
C ALA A 320 8.41 -6.22 -22.85
N LEU A 321 8.55 -4.90 -23.03
CA LEU A 321 9.85 -4.22 -23.03
C LEU A 321 10.38 -3.95 -21.62
N LEU A 322 9.52 -3.49 -20.68
CA LEU A 322 9.90 -2.95 -19.40
C LEU A 322 9.49 -3.82 -18.20
N GLY A 323 8.59 -4.79 -18.42
CA GLY A 323 8.05 -5.62 -17.35
C GLY A 323 6.88 -4.97 -16.59
N PRO A 324 6.42 -5.63 -15.52
CA PRO A 324 5.30 -5.17 -14.69
C PRO A 324 5.68 -3.93 -13.85
N ASP A 325 4.67 -3.26 -13.31
CA ASP A 325 4.79 -2.13 -12.39
C ASP A 325 5.58 -0.92 -12.96
N THR A 326 5.57 -0.75 -14.27
CA THR A 326 6.31 0.32 -14.97
C THR A 326 5.40 1.45 -15.47
N GLY A 327 4.16 1.53 -14.97
CA GLY A 327 3.22 2.63 -15.24
C GLY A 327 2.20 2.35 -16.35
N PHE A 328 2.02 1.09 -16.75
CA PHE A 328 1.09 0.67 -17.82
C PHE A 328 -0.12 -0.13 -17.30
N ASP A 329 -0.46 0.05 -16.02
CA ASP A 329 -1.62 -0.52 -15.38
C ASP A 329 -2.79 0.48 -15.37
N MET A 330 -4.00 -0.04 -15.25
CA MET A 330 -5.22 0.78 -15.22
C MET A 330 -6.27 0.23 -14.25
N ILE A 331 -7.28 1.06 -13.97
CA ILE A 331 -8.46 0.66 -13.22
C ILE A 331 -9.22 -0.40 -14.01
N ASN A 332 -9.52 -1.53 -13.36
CA ASN A 332 -10.47 -2.53 -13.85
C ASN A 332 -11.88 -2.18 -13.37
N THR A 333 -12.89 -2.64 -14.08
CA THR A 333 -14.31 -2.42 -13.75
C THR A 333 -15.05 -3.72 -13.46
N ALA A 334 -14.33 -4.77 -13.03
CA ALA A 334 -14.96 -6.02 -12.65
C ALA A 334 -15.86 -5.81 -11.42
N SER A 335 -17.12 -6.20 -11.52
CA SER A 335 -18.04 -6.15 -10.39
C SER A 335 -17.76 -7.33 -9.47
N CYS A 336 -17.25 -7.06 -8.27
CA CYS A 336 -16.82 -8.09 -7.31
C CYS A 336 -17.62 -8.09 -5.99
N GLY A 337 -18.61 -7.22 -5.82
CA GLY A 337 -19.30 -7.08 -4.55
C GLY A 337 -19.97 -8.37 -4.06
N GLY A 338 -20.64 -9.10 -4.96
CA GLY A 338 -21.23 -10.39 -4.63
C GLY A 338 -20.18 -11.43 -4.20
N GLN A 339 -19.07 -11.48 -4.90
CA GLN A 339 -17.96 -12.40 -4.61
C GLN A 339 -17.28 -12.06 -3.27
N ILE A 340 -17.06 -10.78 -2.97
CA ILE A 340 -16.53 -10.32 -1.69
C ILE A 340 -17.48 -10.72 -0.55
N ALA A 341 -18.78 -10.46 -0.71
CA ALA A 341 -19.79 -10.82 0.27
C ALA A 341 -19.85 -12.34 0.49
N SER A 342 -19.76 -13.14 -0.58
CA SER A 342 -19.73 -14.60 -0.49
C SER A 342 -18.47 -15.12 0.21
N LEU A 343 -17.29 -14.53 -0.08
CA LEU A 343 -16.04 -14.88 0.60
C LEU A 343 -16.11 -14.61 2.11
N LEU A 344 -16.58 -13.41 2.49
CA LEU A 344 -16.76 -13.07 3.90
C LEU A 344 -17.81 -13.92 4.58
N SER A 345 -18.91 -14.27 3.88
CA SER A 345 -19.96 -15.17 4.39
C SER A 345 -19.41 -16.57 4.66
N ALA A 346 -18.65 -17.14 3.72
CA ALA A 346 -18.05 -18.47 3.88
C ALA A 346 -17.08 -18.56 5.07
N LEU A 347 -16.42 -17.45 5.39
CA LEU A 347 -15.56 -17.33 6.58
C LEU A 347 -16.39 -17.12 7.85
N ASN A 348 -17.49 -16.39 7.75
CA ASN A 348 -18.38 -16.11 8.88
C ASN A 348 -19.26 -17.30 9.27
N ASP A 349 -19.59 -18.19 8.32
CA ASP A 349 -20.39 -19.41 8.58
C ASP A 349 -19.74 -20.35 9.61
N THR A 350 -18.44 -20.22 9.81
CA THR A 350 -17.67 -20.98 10.80
C THR A 350 -17.11 -20.11 11.94
N ASP A 351 -17.57 -18.86 12.07
CA ASP A 351 -17.06 -17.86 13.03
C ASP A 351 -15.55 -17.60 12.90
N GLU A 352 -14.99 -17.77 11.68
CA GLU A 352 -13.57 -17.61 11.40
C GLU A 352 -13.27 -16.44 10.42
N CYS A 353 -14.18 -15.46 10.33
CA CYS A 353 -13.97 -14.27 9.51
C CYS A 353 -12.91 -13.36 10.17
N PRO A 354 -11.76 -13.08 9.52
CA PRO A 354 -10.73 -12.25 10.08
C PRO A 354 -11.11 -10.76 10.04
N LYS A 355 -10.38 -9.93 10.78
CA LYS A 355 -10.32 -8.49 10.51
C LYS A 355 -9.96 -8.30 9.04
N THR A 356 -10.76 -7.54 8.29
CA THR A 356 -10.55 -7.42 6.84
C THR A 356 -10.62 -5.97 6.40
N ILE A 357 -9.68 -5.58 5.53
CA ILE A 357 -9.63 -4.26 4.89
C ILE A 357 -9.77 -4.47 3.38
N ILE A 358 -10.72 -3.76 2.77
CA ILE A 358 -11.06 -3.91 1.35
C ILE A 358 -10.68 -2.63 0.61
N TYR A 359 -9.84 -2.76 -0.42
CA TYR A 359 -9.39 -1.67 -1.28
C TYR A 359 -9.80 -1.97 -2.73
N SER A 360 -10.60 -1.13 -3.34
CA SER A 360 -10.83 -1.17 -4.78
C SER A 360 -10.03 -0.08 -5.48
N LEU A 361 -9.43 -0.43 -6.62
CA LEU A 361 -8.86 0.59 -7.50
C LEU A 361 -9.96 1.35 -8.26
N ASN A 362 -11.15 0.75 -8.39
CA ASN A 362 -12.32 1.37 -8.99
C ASN A 362 -13.08 2.23 -7.97
N PRO A 363 -13.08 3.58 -8.07
CA PRO A 363 -13.76 4.44 -7.12
C PRO A 363 -15.29 4.28 -7.11
N TYR A 364 -15.87 3.69 -8.15
CA TYR A 364 -17.32 3.40 -8.19
C TYR A 364 -17.73 2.24 -7.28
N ASP A 365 -16.77 1.52 -6.68
CA ASP A 365 -17.06 0.45 -5.73
C ASP A 365 -17.23 0.97 -4.28
N ASN A 366 -16.98 2.25 -4.02
CA ASN A 366 -16.97 2.82 -2.66
C ASN A 366 -18.26 2.52 -1.90
N GLU A 367 -19.42 2.82 -2.49
CA GLU A 367 -20.74 2.59 -1.86
C GLU A 367 -21.04 1.10 -1.74
N GLN A 368 -20.63 0.28 -2.72
CA GLN A 368 -20.78 -1.18 -2.65
C GLN A 368 -19.96 -1.74 -1.48
N ILE A 369 -18.70 -1.34 -1.35
CA ILE A 369 -17.85 -1.74 -0.21
C ILE A 369 -18.49 -1.26 1.09
N GLY A 370 -18.89 0.01 1.19
CA GLY A 370 -19.52 0.59 2.38
C GLY A 370 -20.73 -0.22 2.87
N THR A 371 -21.56 -0.72 1.95
CA THR A 371 -22.72 -1.56 2.32
C THR A 371 -22.29 -2.99 2.75
N ILE A 372 -21.26 -3.57 2.14
CA ILE A 372 -20.71 -4.88 2.54
C ILE A 372 -20.17 -4.81 3.97
N LEU A 373 -19.46 -3.72 4.34
CA LEU A 373 -18.91 -3.57 5.69
C LEU A 373 -19.97 -3.77 6.78
N GLY A 374 -21.16 -3.17 6.57
CA GLY A 374 -22.26 -3.25 7.53
C GLY A 374 -22.82 -4.67 7.74
N CYS A 375 -22.62 -5.57 6.75
CA CYS A 375 -23.12 -6.94 6.84
C CYS A 375 -22.28 -7.86 7.73
N PHE A 376 -21.00 -7.50 7.99
CA PHE A 376 -20.04 -8.41 8.65
C PHE A 376 -19.33 -7.78 9.87
N GLN A 377 -19.88 -6.68 10.43
CA GLN A 377 -19.40 -6.15 11.72
C GLN A 377 -19.85 -7.04 12.86
N ASN A 378 -19.03 -7.13 13.90
CA ASN A 378 -19.36 -7.83 15.15
C ASN A 378 -18.70 -7.13 16.35
N ASP A 379 -18.75 -7.75 17.53
CA ASP A 379 -18.25 -7.18 18.80
C ASP A 379 -16.79 -7.51 19.12
N GLU A 380 -16.06 -8.23 18.25
CA GLU A 380 -14.63 -8.54 18.47
C GLU A 380 -13.76 -7.29 18.51
N ILE A 381 -13.98 -6.36 17.57
CA ILE A 381 -13.25 -5.08 17.49
C ILE A 381 -14.06 -4.03 16.75
N PRO A 382 -14.08 -2.76 17.20
CA PRO A 382 -14.72 -1.68 16.45
C PRO A 382 -14.15 -1.55 15.04
N GLY A 383 -15.01 -1.61 14.02
CA GLY A 383 -14.60 -1.54 12.62
C GLY A 383 -13.84 -2.79 12.17
N LYS A 384 -14.33 -3.98 12.50
CA LYS A 384 -13.70 -5.27 12.11
C LYS A 384 -13.48 -5.37 10.62
N ILE A 385 -14.48 -4.99 9.83
CA ILE A 385 -14.37 -4.90 8.39
C ILE A 385 -14.24 -3.44 8.02
N GLN A 386 -13.17 -3.07 7.30
CA GLN A 386 -12.78 -1.71 6.97
C GLN A 386 -12.89 -1.46 5.46
N HIS A 387 -13.29 -0.24 5.11
CA HIS A 387 -13.02 0.30 3.79
C HIS A 387 -11.60 0.89 3.81
N GLY A 388 -10.71 0.37 3.01
CA GLY A 388 -9.35 0.87 2.91
C GLY A 388 -9.28 2.32 2.41
N SER A 389 -8.18 2.99 2.67
CA SER A 389 -7.93 4.35 2.17
C SER A 389 -7.94 4.40 0.63
N GLY A 390 -8.05 5.61 0.08
CA GLY A 390 -7.88 5.80 -1.36
C GLY A 390 -6.57 5.17 -1.83
N TRP A 391 -6.67 4.13 -2.66
CA TRP A 391 -5.51 3.32 -3.07
C TRP A 391 -5.07 3.69 -4.49
N TRP A 392 -3.76 3.77 -4.71
CA TRP A 392 -3.10 4.01 -6.00
C TRP A 392 -3.67 5.23 -6.75
N PHE A 393 -4.48 5.04 -7.83
CA PHE A 393 -5.05 6.16 -8.60
C PHE A 393 -6.05 7.01 -7.79
N ASN A 394 -6.54 6.49 -6.67
CA ASN A 394 -7.42 7.18 -5.73
C ASN A 394 -6.66 7.80 -4.55
N ASP A 395 -5.33 7.58 -4.44
CA ASP A 395 -4.48 8.17 -3.41
C ASP A 395 -4.17 9.64 -3.78
N GLN A 396 -5.20 10.46 -3.77
CA GLN A 396 -5.16 11.90 -4.07
C GLN A 396 -6.39 12.57 -3.41
N LYS A 397 -6.37 13.92 -3.34
CA LYS A 397 -7.35 14.69 -2.57
C LYS A 397 -8.80 14.24 -2.80
N ILE A 398 -9.24 14.21 -4.06
CA ILE A 398 -10.65 13.90 -4.40
C ILE A 398 -10.97 12.42 -4.09
N GLY A 399 -10.06 11.51 -4.42
CA GLY A 399 -10.25 10.08 -4.13
C GLY A 399 -10.31 9.80 -2.64
N MET A 400 -9.44 10.41 -1.84
CA MET A 400 -9.46 10.29 -0.37
C MET A 400 -10.73 10.89 0.23
N GLU A 401 -11.13 12.10 -0.21
CA GLU A 401 -12.38 12.74 0.25
C GLU A 401 -13.60 11.87 -0.08
N ASN A 402 -13.69 11.34 -1.31
CA ASN A 402 -14.81 10.50 -1.73
C ASN A 402 -14.87 9.20 -0.94
N GLN A 403 -13.73 8.54 -0.72
CA GLN A 403 -13.66 7.32 0.10
C GLN A 403 -14.13 7.60 1.53
N MET A 404 -13.62 8.68 2.18
CA MET A 404 -13.98 9.03 3.55
C MET A 404 -15.45 9.45 3.66
N LYS A 405 -16.01 10.19 2.67
CA LYS A 405 -17.43 10.56 2.62
C LYS A 405 -18.32 9.31 2.47
N SER A 406 -17.96 8.39 1.59
CA SER A 406 -18.69 7.12 1.43
C SER A 406 -18.65 6.29 2.73
N LEU A 407 -17.48 6.18 3.36
CA LEU A 407 -17.35 5.50 4.65
C LEU A 407 -18.17 6.18 5.77
N ALA A 408 -18.17 7.51 5.82
CA ALA A 408 -18.96 8.26 6.81
C ALA A 408 -20.47 8.05 6.63
N ASN A 409 -20.94 7.99 5.38
CA ASN A 409 -22.37 7.82 5.06
C ASN A 409 -22.88 6.39 5.34
N LEU A 410 -22.05 5.38 5.21
CA LEU A 410 -22.45 3.96 5.23
C LEU A 410 -21.86 3.17 6.41
N GLY A 411 -20.96 3.77 7.17
CA GLY A 411 -20.28 3.17 8.31
C GLY A 411 -19.94 4.19 9.39
N LEU A 412 -18.84 3.98 10.10
CA LEU A 412 -18.35 4.86 11.16
C LEU A 412 -16.94 5.36 10.84
N LEU A 413 -16.83 6.54 10.21
CA LEU A 413 -15.53 7.16 9.90
C LEU A 413 -14.61 7.26 11.13
N GLY A 414 -15.15 7.53 12.32
CA GLY A 414 -14.36 7.60 13.55
C GLY A 414 -13.60 6.33 13.93
N ASN A 415 -13.94 5.18 13.35
CA ASN A 415 -13.22 3.91 13.53
C ASN A 415 -12.28 3.56 12.36
N PHE A 416 -12.13 4.45 11.39
CA PHE A 416 -11.26 4.26 10.23
C PHE A 416 -9.79 4.09 10.67
N VAL A 417 -9.09 3.11 10.09
CA VAL A 417 -7.69 2.83 10.41
C VAL A 417 -6.70 3.79 9.73
N GLY A 418 -7.20 4.77 8.99
CA GLY A 418 -6.39 5.77 8.33
C GLY A 418 -5.72 5.28 7.04
N MET A 419 -4.74 6.05 6.57
CA MET A 419 -4.02 5.77 5.34
C MET A 419 -2.79 4.90 5.56
N LEU A 420 -2.28 4.39 4.46
CA LEU A 420 -0.99 3.72 4.27
C LEU A 420 -0.29 4.36 3.07
N THR A 421 1.03 4.18 2.93
CA THR A 421 1.72 4.80 1.79
C THR A 421 1.65 3.97 0.51
N ASP A 422 1.58 2.66 0.60
CA ASP A 422 1.74 1.73 -0.55
C ASP A 422 2.97 2.10 -1.42
N SER A 423 4.03 2.57 -0.79
CA SER A 423 5.16 3.21 -1.47
C SER A 423 6.44 2.39 -1.37
N ARG A 424 7.30 2.62 -2.37
CA ARG A 424 8.69 2.14 -2.41
C ARG A 424 9.70 3.22 -1.99
N SER A 425 9.24 4.44 -1.68
CA SER A 425 10.11 5.58 -1.38
C SER A 425 10.05 5.99 0.09
N PHE A 426 11.21 6.20 0.71
CA PHE A 426 11.31 6.70 2.09
C PHE A 426 10.91 8.17 2.25
N LEU A 427 10.79 8.93 1.17
CA LEU A 427 10.26 10.29 1.20
C LEU A 427 8.72 10.31 1.24
N SER A 428 8.06 9.20 0.97
CA SER A 428 6.59 9.10 0.89
C SER A 428 5.86 9.25 2.24
N TYR A 429 6.56 9.33 3.36
CA TYR A 429 5.93 9.61 4.66
C TYR A 429 5.22 10.97 4.71
N THR A 430 5.58 11.92 3.85
CA THR A 430 4.84 13.16 3.65
C THR A 430 3.40 12.95 3.18
N ARG A 431 3.07 11.78 2.61
CA ARG A 431 1.69 11.44 2.24
C ARG A 431 0.78 11.30 3.46
N HIS A 432 1.31 10.90 4.63
CA HIS A 432 0.55 10.92 5.88
C HIS A 432 0.18 12.34 6.30
N ASP A 433 1.10 13.31 6.15
CA ASP A 433 0.80 14.72 6.37
C ASP A 433 -0.27 15.23 5.40
N TYR A 434 -0.13 14.90 4.12
CA TYR A 434 -1.11 15.23 3.08
C TYR A 434 -2.50 14.68 3.41
N PHE A 435 -2.59 13.41 3.80
CA PHE A 435 -3.85 12.78 4.23
C PHE A 435 -4.44 13.48 5.46
N ARG A 436 -3.64 13.74 6.48
CA ARG A 436 -4.08 14.40 7.72
C ARG A 436 -4.67 15.78 7.46
N ARG A 437 -4.10 16.53 6.53
CA ARG A 437 -4.63 17.83 6.08
C ARG A 437 -5.98 17.68 5.38
N ILE A 438 -6.12 16.71 4.49
CA ILE A 438 -7.40 16.41 3.82
C ILE A 438 -8.45 15.99 4.86
N LEU A 439 -8.12 15.09 5.77
CA LEU A 439 -9.02 14.63 6.84
C LEU A 439 -9.50 15.79 7.70
N CYS A 440 -8.58 16.61 8.22
CA CYS A 440 -8.92 17.74 9.09
C CYS A 440 -9.72 18.81 8.34
N ASN A 441 -9.43 19.02 7.04
CA ASN A 441 -10.20 19.94 6.24
C ASN A 441 -11.64 19.45 6.01
N LEU A 442 -11.83 18.16 5.74
CA LEU A 442 -13.15 17.54 5.55
C LEU A 442 -13.98 17.59 6.84
N ILE A 443 -13.39 17.22 7.99
CA ILE A 443 -14.09 17.28 9.28
C ILE A 443 -14.39 18.74 9.65
N GLY A 444 -13.42 19.64 9.44
CA GLY A 444 -13.59 21.07 9.70
C GLY A 444 -14.72 21.69 8.87
N GLU A 445 -14.89 21.28 7.62
CA GLU A 445 -16.02 21.69 6.78
C GLU A 445 -17.36 21.27 7.38
N TRP A 446 -17.50 20.02 7.83
CA TRP A 446 -18.73 19.53 8.46
C TRP A 446 -19.06 20.27 9.76
N VAL A 447 -18.05 20.63 10.56
CA VAL A 447 -18.25 21.40 11.79
C VAL A 447 -18.68 22.84 11.46
N GLU A 448 -18.00 23.52 10.55
CA GLU A 448 -18.32 24.90 10.14
C GLU A 448 -19.71 25.01 9.49
N ASN A 449 -20.15 23.98 8.77
CA ASN A 449 -21.47 23.90 8.18
C ASN A 449 -22.58 23.51 9.18
N GLY A 450 -22.23 23.18 10.44
CA GLY A 450 -23.20 22.73 11.45
C GLY A 450 -23.70 21.30 11.25
N GLU A 451 -23.02 20.51 10.42
CA GLU A 451 -23.36 19.10 10.18
C GLU A 451 -22.85 18.20 11.32
N TYR A 452 -21.83 18.66 12.06
CA TYR A 452 -21.32 18.02 13.26
C TYR A 452 -21.07 19.08 14.36
N PRO A 453 -21.35 18.77 15.65
CA PRO A 453 -21.15 19.74 16.71
C PRO A 453 -19.65 20.04 16.91
N ASN A 454 -19.31 21.26 17.32
CA ASN A 454 -17.97 21.62 17.75
C ASN A 454 -17.69 21.05 19.16
N ASP A 455 -17.70 19.73 19.27
CA ASP A 455 -17.36 18.96 20.48
C ASP A 455 -15.87 18.62 20.45
N GLU A 456 -15.10 19.43 21.15
CA GLU A 456 -13.65 19.34 21.21
C GLU A 456 -13.16 17.93 21.57
N LYS A 457 -13.75 17.30 22.58
CA LYS A 457 -13.35 15.97 23.04
C LYS A 457 -13.65 14.88 22.02
N ALA A 458 -14.78 14.96 21.35
CA ALA A 458 -15.14 14.01 20.32
C ALA A 458 -14.26 14.18 19.08
N LEU A 459 -13.99 15.42 18.66
CA LEU A 459 -13.15 15.75 17.51
C LEU A 459 -11.70 15.31 17.73
N GLU A 460 -11.11 15.59 18.90
CA GLU A 460 -9.78 15.11 19.27
C GLU A 460 -9.69 13.58 19.15
N LYS A 461 -10.64 12.86 19.76
CA LYS A 461 -10.69 11.39 19.72
C LYS A 461 -10.78 10.84 18.31
N ILE A 462 -11.63 11.44 17.45
CA ILE A 462 -11.81 11.03 16.06
C ILE A 462 -10.53 11.25 15.26
N VAL A 463 -9.95 12.46 15.34
CA VAL A 463 -8.77 12.82 14.56
C VAL A 463 -7.56 11.98 14.97
N LYS A 464 -7.25 11.88 16.28
CA LYS A 464 -6.16 11.03 16.76
C LYS A 464 -6.40 9.56 16.47
N GLY A 465 -7.67 9.11 16.58
CA GLY A 465 -8.09 7.76 16.21
C GLY A 465 -7.70 7.42 14.78
N ILE A 466 -8.13 8.21 13.83
CA ILE A 466 -7.89 7.98 12.40
C ILE A 466 -6.41 8.17 12.05
N CYS A 467 -5.72 9.12 12.67
CA CYS A 467 -4.32 9.38 12.38
C CYS A 467 -3.36 8.29 12.90
N PHE A 468 -3.74 7.53 13.96
CA PHE A 468 -2.85 6.53 14.55
C PHE A 468 -3.56 5.49 15.44
N ASP A 469 -4.39 5.89 16.44
CA ASP A 469 -4.81 5.01 17.52
C ASP A 469 -5.69 3.86 17.05
N ASN A 470 -6.49 4.07 16.00
CA ASN A 470 -7.33 3.02 15.40
C ASN A 470 -6.46 1.94 14.74
N ALA A 471 -5.44 2.32 13.96
CA ALA A 471 -4.50 1.38 13.37
C ALA A 471 -3.74 0.60 14.46
N LYS A 472 -3.22 1.30 15.48
CA LYS A 472 -2.55 0.68 16.61
C LYS A 472 -3.43 -0.39 17.28
N ARG A 473 -4.69 -0.06 17.55
CA ARG A 473 -5.65 -1.02 18.12
C ARG A 473 -5.97 -2.17 17.17
N TYR A 474 -6.22 -1.86 15.89
CA TYR A 474 -6.64 -2.82 14.87
C TYR A 474 -5.57 -3.88 14.59
N PHE A 475 -4.33 -3.48 14.49
CA PHE A 475 -3.19 -4.38 14.24
C PHE A 475 -2.53 -4.92 15.53
N ALA A 476 -3.02 -4.53 16.71
CA ALA A 476 -2.46 -4.92 18.02
C ALA A 476 -0.95 -4.61 18.13
N LEU A 477 -0.59 -3.34 17.88
CA LEU A 477 0.79 -2.84 17.88
C LEU A 477 1.24 -2.38 19.27
#